data_e0b9c3b828a0bd9de31f81c3cc5a2a7d
#
_entry.id   e0b9c3b828a0bd9de31f81c3cc5a2a7d
#
_cell.length_a   1.000
_cell.length_b   1.000
_cell.length_c   1.000
_cell.angle_alpha   90.00
_cell.angle_beta   90.00
_cell.angle_gamma   90.00
#
_symmetry.space_group_name_H-M   'P 1'
#
loop_
_entity.id
_entity.type
_entity.pdbx_description
1 polymer ?
#
loop_
_entity_poly.entity_id
_entity_poly.type
_entity_poly.pdbx_seq_one_letter_code
_entity_poly.pdbx_strand_id
1 'polypeptide(L)'
;MNFTYNGTSASNFGLIVEHRPAYVFPKRVIETITIPGRSGNLLYDTGAYNNVTVTYQCAYKGSVRANARDIAAWLYQNAYCELEDDYDPLYYRKAVYVSPLSVADILNAAGRVNITFDCYPQRYLKTGKTETTYSSGTTLSNTGEDALPIITVIGSGNGVLTVGGSSVSITGIGDGIIINSEEQNAQTVGGENANGKISVTGGFPVLANGATIISWSGGITSIKVIPNWWTL
;
A
#
# COMPACT_ATOMS: atom_id res chain seq x y z
N MET A 1 18.38 -2.17 -15.64
CA MET A 1 17.18 -2.69 -15.00
C MET A 1 17.46 -2.84 -13.52
N ASN A 2 16.57 -2.35 -12.67
CA ASN A 2 16.83 -2.27 -11.23
C ASN A 2 15.53 -2.34 -10.44
N PHE A 3 15.63 -2.64 -9.15
CA PHE A 3 14.57 -2.47 -8.19
C PHE A 3 15.10 -1.80 -6.91
N THR A 4 14.21 -1.20 -6.17
CA THR A 4 14.47 -0.54 -4.88
C THR A 4 13.60 -1.20 -3.83
N TYR A 5 14.19 -1.64 -2.74
CA TYR A 5 13.46 -2.22 -1.61
C TYR A 5 13.84 -1.48 -0.33
N ASN A 6 12.83 -1.06 0.43
CA ASN A 6 13.00 -0.26 1.65
C ASN A 6 13.90 0.97 1.42
N GLY A 7 13.67 1.69 0.32
CA GLY A 7 14.42 2.89 -0.05
C GLY A 7 15.84 2.66 -0.56
N THR A 8 16.33 1.40 -0.59
CA THR A 8 17.69 1.08 -1.02
C THR A 8 17.66 0.33 -2.35
N SER A 9 18.47 0.80 -3.30
CA SER A 9 18.57 0.22 -4.64
C SER A 9 19.39 -1.08 -4.63
N ALA A 10 18.93 -2.09 -5.36
CA ALA A 10 19.64 -3.35 -5.54
C ALA A 10 21.04 -3.15 -6.17
N SER A 11 21.20 -2.13 -7.02
CA SER A 11 22.50 -1.80 -7.63
C SER A 11 23.57 -1.40 -6.61
N ASN A 12 23.20 -0.88 -5.42
CA ASN A 12 24.14 -0.55 -4.35
C ASN A 12 24.90 -1.77 -3.83
N PHE A 13 24.31 -2.95 -4.02
CA PHE A 13 24.91 -4.24 -3.65
C PHE A 13 25.55 -4.97 -4.83
N GLY A 14 25.69 -4.32 -5.98
CA GLY A 14 26.24 -4.95 -7.20
C GLY A 14 25.27 -5.91 -7.89
N LEU A 15 23.99 -5.88 -7.53
CA LEU A 15 22.95 -6.67 -8.18
C LEU A 15 22.49 -6.02 -9.47
N ILE A 16 22.36 -6.81 -10.53
CA ILE A 16 21.88 -6.39 -11.83
C ILE A 16 20.74 -7.32 -12.21
N VAL A 17 19.54 -6.77 -12.39
CA VAL A 17 18.38 -7.56 -12.80
C VAL A 17 18.56 -8.01 -14.25
N GLU A 18 18.58 -9.32 -14.51
CA GLU A 18 18.76 -9.91 -15.84
C GLU A 18 17.46 -9.88 -16.65
N HIS A 19 16.34 -10.18 -16.00
CA HIS A 19 15.03 -10.29 -16.65
C HIS A 19 13.95 -9.58 -15.85
N ARG A 20 12.96 -9.04 -16.56
CA ARG A 20 11.75 -8.49 -15.94
C ARG A 20 11.00 -9.60 -15.18
N PRO A 21 10.53 -9.33 -13.95
CA PRO A 21 9.62 -10.26 -13.30
C PRO A 21 8.34 -10.45 -14.12
N ALA A 22 7.73 -11.61 -14.00
CA ALA A 22 6.43 -11.84 -14.61
C ALA A 22 5.40 -10.86 -14.01
N TYR A 23 4.52 -10.32 -14.85
CA TYR A 23 3.39 -9.54 -14.39
C TYR A 23 2.30 -10.50 -13.89
N VAL A 24 2.12 -10.57 -12.56
CA VAL A 24 1.21 -11.52 -11.93
C VAL A 24 0.04 -10.78 -11.30
N PHE A 25 -1.18 -11.17 -11.68
CA PHE A 25 -2.40 -10.73 -11.00
C PHE A 25 -2.68 -11.61 -9.77
N PRO A 26 -3.23 -11.04 -8.70
CA PRO A 26 -3.55 -11.78 -7.49
C PRO A 26 -4.73 -12.72 -7.71
N LYS A 27 -4.69 -13.87 -7.04
CA LYS A 27 -5.81 -14.81 -7.01
C LYS A 27 -6.87 -14.32 -6.03
N ARG A 28 -8.15 -14.34 -6.46
CA ARG A 28 -9.29 -14.06 -5.57
C ARG A 28 -9.44 -15.16 -4.52
N VAL A 29 -9.82 -14.78 -3.32
CA VAL A 29 -10.16 -15.70 -2.23
C VAL A 29 -11.64 -16.08 -2.36
N ILE A 30 -11.89 -17.23 -2.99
CA ILE A 30 -13.23 -17.76 -3.22
C ILE A 30 -13.37 -19.08 -2.45
N GLU A 31 -14.37 -19.17 -1.61
CA GLU A 31 -14.77 -20.41 -0.95
C GLU A 31 -15.80 -21.16 -1.79
N THR A 32 -15.63 -22.48 -1.90
CA THR A 32 -16.55 -23.34 -2.63
C THR A 32 -17.25 -24.28 -1.67
N ILE A 33 -18.59 -24.27 -1.67
CA ILE A 33 -19.42 -25.10 -0.80
C ILE A 33 -20.16 -26.13 -1.65
N THR A 34 -19.89 -27.42 -1.39
CA THR A 34 -20.62 -28.53 -2.05
C THR A 34 -21.91 -28.82 -1.29
N ILE A 35 -23.02 -28.77 -2.01
CA ILE A 35 -24.34 -29.08 -1.45
C ILE A 35 -24.74 -30.46 -1.94
N PRO A 36 -24.97 -31.45 -1.04
CA PRO A 36 -25.43 -32.81 -1.44
C PRO A 36 -26.69 -32.76 -2.28
N GLY A 37 -26.71 -33.48 -3.39
CA GLY A 37 -27.86 -33.57 -4.31
C GLY A 37 -28.01 -32.38 -5.27
N ARG A 38 -27.10 -31.41 -5.27
CA ARG A 38 -27.05 -30.29 -6.23
C ARG A 38 -25.87 -30.44 -7.17
N SER A 39 -26.11 -30.25 -8.45
CA SER A 39 -25.00 -30.14 -9.44
C SER A 39 -24.35 -28.77 -9.35
N GLY A 40 -23.01 -28.75 -9.28
CA GLY A 40 -22.21 -27.55 -9.11
C GLY A 40 -22.07 -27.06 -7.66
N ASN A 41 -21.03 -26.30 -7.39
CA ASN A 41 -20.73 -25.74 -6.07
C ASN A 41 -21.37 -24.36 -5.91
N LEU A 42 -21.71 -24.01 -4.68
CA LEU A 42 -21.98 -22.63 -4.31
C LEU A 42 -20.64 -21.90 -4.15
N LEU A 43 -20.51 -20.73 -4.76
CA LEU A 43 -19.35 -19.89 -4.64
C LEU A 43 -19.63 -18.77 -3.65
N TYR A 44 -18.76 -18.61 -2.68
CA TYR A 44 -18.74 -17.47 -1.77
C TYR A 44 -17.45 -16.68 -2.00
N ASP A 45 -17.61 -15.47 -2.54
CA ASP A 45 -16.52 -14.55 -2.77
C ASP A 45 -16.34 -13.66 -1.54
N THR A 46 -15.16 -13.71 -0.93
CA THR A 46 -14.84 -12.90 0.25
C THR A 46 -14.51 -11.45 -0.09
N GLY A 47 -14.31 -11.12 -1.38
CA GLY A 47 -13.83 -9.82 -1.84
C GLY A 47 -12.32 -9.61 -1.62
N ALA A 48 -11.62 -10.56 -1.02
CA ALA A 48 -10.20 -10.50 -0.74
C ALA A 48 -9.35 -11.13 -1.86
N TYR A 49 -8.07 -10.78 -1.89
CA TYR A 49 -7.07 -11.33 -2.80
C TYR A 49 -5.88 -11.88 -2.03
N ASN A 50 -5.27 -12.94 -2.56
CA ASN A 50 -4.04 -13.49 -2.01
C ASN A 50 -2.84 -12.62 -2.40
N ASN A 51 -1.79 -12.67 -1.57
CA ASN A 51 -0.50 -12.09 -1.91
C ASN A 51 0.03 -12.62 -3.25
N VAL A 52 0.87 -11.83 -3.90
CA VAL A 52 1.57 -12.20 -5.15
C VAL A 52 3.05 -12.36 -4.89
N THR A 53 3.63 -13.37 -5.53
CA THR A 53 5.07 -13.59 -5.49
C THR A 53 5.74 -12.89 -6.66
N VAL A 54 6.73 -12.02 -6.37
CA VAL A 54 7.54 -11.31 -7.36
C VAL A 54 8.98 -11.77 -7.22
N THR A 55 9.57 -12.32 -8.30
CA THR A 55 10.94 -12.84 -8.29
C THR A 55 11.80 -12.07 -9.28
N TYR A 56 12.89 -11.50 -8.79
CA TYR A 56 13.94 -10.88 -9.59
C TYR A 56 15.09 -11.85 -9.77
N GLN A 57 15.39 -12.18 -11.01
CA GLN A 57 16.61 -12.93 -11.39
C GLN A 57 17.74 -11.94 -11.56
N CYS A 58 18.74 -12.01 -10.70
CA CYS A 58 19.83 -11.05 -10.67
C CYS A 58 21.17 -11.73 -10.96
N ALA A 59 21.96 -11.08 -11.82
CA ALA A 59 23.40 -11.28 -11.86
C ALA A 59 24.02 -10.46 -10.72
N TYR A 60 25.11 -10.97 -10.19
CA TYR A 60 25.90 -10.32 -9.16
C TYR A 60 27.32 -10.09 -9.67
N LYS A 61 27.83 -8.87 -9.52
CA LYS A 61 29.21 -8.50 -9.85
C LYS A 61 29.97 -8.18 -8.58
N GLY A 62 31.00 -8.96 -8.29
CA GLY A 62 31.86 -8.78 -7.11
C GLY A 62 32.03 -10.05 -6.28
N SER A 63 32.68 -9.94 -5.13
CA SER A 63 32.84 -11.06 -4.19
C SER A 63 31.54 -11.31 -3.43
N VAL A 64 30.87 -12.41 -3.73
CA VAL A 64 29.61 -12.83 -3.10
C VAL A 64 29.73 -12.91 -1.58
N ARG A 65 30.83 -13.49 -1.09
CA ARG A 65 31.02 -13.72 0.35
C ARG A 65 31.19 -12.41 1.14
N ALA A 66 31.79 -11.38 0.53
CA ALA A 66 31.96 -10.10 1.22
C ALA A 66 30.62 -9.35 1.41
N ASN A 67 29.72 -9.40 0.43
CA ASN A 67 28.50 -8.61 0.42
C ASN A 67 27.23 -9.41 0.79
N ALA A 68 27.32 -10.76 0.88
CA ALA A 68 26.15 -11.59 1.19
C ALA A 68 25.49 -11.23 2.51
N ARG A 69 26.28 -10.85 3.53
CA ARG A 69 25.78 -10.41 4.82
C ARG A 69 25.00 -9.10 4.73
N ASP A 70 25.52 -8.14 3.96
CA ASP A 70 24.91 -6.82 3.82
C ASP A 70 23.63 -6.92 2.96
N ILE A 71 23.64 -7.77 1.93
CA ILE A 71 22.43 -8.10 1.14
C ILE A 71 21.38 -8.76 2.04
N ALA A 72 21.79 -9.72 2.88
CA ALA A 72 20.87 -10.37 3.81
C ALA A 72 20.28 -9.36 4.81
N ALA A 73 21.10 -8.51 5.42
CA ALA A 73 20.65 -7.48 6.35
C ALA A 73 19.68 -6.49 5.70
N TRP A 74 19.89 -6.16 4.43
CA TRP A 74 18.99 -5.33 3.65
C TRP A 74 17.65 -6.02 3.36
N LEU A 75 17.66 -7.30 2.98
CA LEU A 75 16.46 -8.04 2.58
C LEU A 75 15.61 -8.50 3.76
N TYR A 76 16.23 -8.93 4.88
CA TYR A 76 15.50 -9.45 6.03
C TYR A 76 14.92 -8.31 6.89
N GLN A 77 13.77 -7.81 6.49
CA GLN A 77 12.99 -6.82 7.25
C GLN A 77 11.88 -7.51 8.05
N ASN A 78 11.53 -6.96 9.21
CA ASN A 78 10.49 -7.52 10.09
C ASN A 78 9.06 -7.08 9.72
N ALA A 79 8.91 -6.27 8.67
CA ALA A 79 7.64 -5.74 8.21
C ALA A 79 7.61 -5.65 6.69
N TYR A 80 6.40 -5.45 6.14
CA TYR A 80 6.26 -5.12 4.73
C TYR A 80 6.89 -3.75 4.45
N CYS A 81 7.80 -3.72 3.50
CA CYS A 81 8.48 -2.51 3.02
C CYS A 81 8.08 -2.21 1.58
N GLU A 82 8.39 -1.00 1.13
CA GLU A 82 8.14 -0.61 -0.25
C GLU A 82 9.09 -1.30 -1.20
N LEU A 83 8.52 -1.86 -2.25
CA LEU A 83 9.21 -2.45 -3.38
C LEU A 83 8.82 -1.68 -4.64
N GLU A 84 9.79 -1.08 -5.29
CA GLU A 84 9.67 -0.33 -6.53
C GLU A 84 10.56 -0.95 -7.58
N ASP A 85 10.20 -0.85 -8.85
CA ASP A 85 11.05 -1.28 -9.95
C ASP A 85 10.98 -0.34 -11.16
N ASP A 86 11.97 -0.45 -12.05
CA ASP A 86 12.07 0.36 -13.26
C ASP A 86 11.05 -0.05 -14.34
N TYR A 87 10.36 -1.19 -14.16
CA TYR A 87 9.40 -1.70 -15.15
C TYR A 87 8.03 -1.08 -15.01
N ASP A 88 7.72 -0.65 -13.78
CA ASP A 88 6.47 -0.04 -13.42
C ASP A 88 6.71 1.20 -12.55
N PRO A 89 7.34 2.24 -13.13
CA PRO A 89 7.88 3.36 -12.38
C PRO A 89 6.82 4.20 -11.67
N LEU A 90 5.53 4.06 -12.05
CA LEU A 90 4.42 4.80 -11.44
C LEU A 90 3.91 4.13 -10.17
N TYR A 91 4.25 2.86 -9.95
CA TYR A 91 3.70 2.06 -8.85
C TYR A 91 4.78 1.59 -7.89
N TYR A 92 4.34 1.19 -6.70
CA TYR A 92 5.10 0.43 -5.72
C TYR A 92 4.20 -0.66 -5.11
N ARG A 93 4.83 -1.66 -4.50
CA ARG A 93 4.13 -2.70 -3.72
C ARG A 93 4.60 -2.68 -2.28
N LYS A 94 3.74 -3.10 -1.34
CA LYS A 94 4.16 -3.47 0.01
C LYS A 94 4.65 -4.93 -0.07
N ALA A 95 5.91 -5.18 0.23
CA ALA A 95 6.57 -6.47 0.03
C ALA A 95 7.42 -6.88 1.24
N VAL A 96 7.56 -8.16 1.46
CA VAL A 96 8.48 -8.75 2.43
C VAL A 96 9.31 -9.84 1.76
N TYR A 97 10.58 -9.92 2.09
CA TYR A 97 11.44 -10.99 1.60
C TYR A 97 11.23 -12.26 2.42
N VAL A 98 10.88 -13.37 1.75
CA VAL A 98 10.48 -14.62 2.43
C VAL A 98 11.34 -15.83 2.04
N SER A 99 12.21 -15.69 1.06
CA SER A 99 12.99 -16.80 0.53
C SER A 99 14.36 -16.90 1.22
N PRO A 100 14.94 -18.10 1.34
CA PRO A 100 16.34 -18.21 1.74
C PRO A 100 17.23 -17.56 0.69
N LEU A 101 18.19 -16.74 1.14
CA LEU A 101 19.18 -16.14 0.25
C LEU A 101 20.20 -17.21 -0.14
N SER A 102 20.12 -17.68 -1.39
CA SER A 102 21.10 -18.59 -1.97
C SER A 102 21.75 -17.92 -3.17
N VAL A 103 23.04 -17.70 -3.08
CA VAL A 103 23.85 -17.09 -4.16
C VAL A 103 24.73 -18.16 -4.78
N ALA A 104 24.49 -18.45 -6.05
CA ALA A 104 25.33 -19.39 -6.79
C ALA A 104 26.53 -18.66 -7.41
N ASP A 105 27.73 -19.04 -6.99
CA ASP A 105 28.97 -18.59 -7.58
C ASP A 105 29.18 -19.27 -8.95
N ILE A 106 29.30 -18.46 -10.00
CA ILE A 106 29.71 -18.96 -11.33
C ILE A 106 31.22 -18.80 -11.51
N LEU A 107 31.75 -17.71 -10.97
CA LEU A 107 33.19 -17.38 -10.94
C LEU A 107 33.47 -16.62 -9.64
N ASN A 108 34.75 -16.54 -9.19
CA ASN A 108 35.12 -15.79 -7.99
C ASN A 108 34.72 -14.31 -7.96
N ALA A 109 34.24 -13.76 -9.08
CA ALA A 109 33.85 -12.36 -9.23
C ALA A 109 32.46 -12.16 -9.84
N ALA A 110 31.71 -13.23 -10.07
CA ALA A 110 30.36 -13.16 -10.61
C ALA A 110 29.48 -14.32 -10.11
N GLY A 111 28.21 -14.07 -9.91
CA GLY A 111 27.23 -15.06 -9.47
C GLY A 111 25.82 -14.73 -9.96
N ARG A 112 24.88 -15.61 -9.63
CA ARG A 112 23.44 -15.39 -9.83
C ARG A 112 22.69 -15.62 -8.54
N VAL A 113 21.65 -14.81 -8.35
CA VAL A 113 20.76 -14.91 -7.20
C VAL A 113 19.34 -14.62 -7.63
N ASN A 114 18.40 -15.40 -7.11
CA ASN A 114 16.98 -15.12 -7.24
C ASN A 114 16.49 -14.47 -5.94
N ILE A 115 15.92 -13.29 -6.05
CA ILE A 115 15.35 -12.55 -4.94
C ILE A 115 13.85 -12.58 -5.08
N THR A 116 13.17 -13.25 -4.14
CA THR A 116 11.72 -13.48 -4.19
C THR A 116 11.04 -12.76 -3.04
N PHE A 117 10.11 -11.91 -3.37
CA PHE A 117 9.28 -11.17 -2.44
C PHE A 117 7.86 -11.73 -2.42
N ASP A 118 7.27 -11.77 -1.22
CA ASP A 118 5.84 -11.90 -1.02
C ASP A 118 5.26 -10.49 -0.91
N CYS A 119 4.39 -10.14 -1.85
CA CYS A 119 3.87 -8.80 -2.02
C CYS A 119 2.37 -8.76 -1.73
N TYR A 120 1.88 -7.66 -1.18
CA TYR A 120 0.46 -7.38 -1.16
C TYR A 120 -0.11 -7.42 -2.58
N PRO A 121 -1.39 -7.83 -2.74
CA PRO A 121 -2.03 -7.89 -4.04
C PRO A 121 -2.13 -6.51 -4.70
N GLN A 122 -2.25 -5.46 -3.90
CA GLN A 122 -2.38 -4.08 -4.35
C GLN A 122 -1.07 -3.55 -4.93
N ARG A 123 -1.19 -2.81 -6.02
CA ARG A 123 -0.15 -1.94 -6.58
C ARG A 123 -0.55 -0.50 -6.31
N TYR A 124 0.22 0.18 -5.51
CA TYR A 124 -0.05 1.55 -5.09
C TYR A 124 0.59 2.55 -6.06
N LEU A 125 -0.17 3.56 -6.48
CA LEU A 125 0.38 4.67 -7.25
C LEU A 125 1.26 5.54 -6.36
N LYS A 126 2.45 5.90 -6.83
CA LYS A 126 3.37 6.80 -6.12
C LYS A 126 2.75 8.18 -5.88
N THR A 127 1.95 8.67 -6.81
CA THR A 127 1.19 9.93 -6.64
C THR A 127 0.17 9.86 -5.52
N GLY A 128 -0.32 8.67 -5.18
CA GLY A 128 -1.24 8.44 -4.07
C GLY A 128 -0.62 8.63 -2.68
N LYS A 129 0.70 8.73 -2.56
CA LYS A 129 1.42 9.01 -1.30
C LYS A 129 1.55 10.51 -1.00
N THR A 130 1.26 11.35 -1.98
CA THR A 130 1.44 12.79 -1.83
C THR A 130 0.27 13.40 -1.08
N GLU A 131 0.57 14.00 0.07
CA GLU A 131 -0.40 14.79 0.82
C GLU A 131 -0.79 16.05 0.04
N THR A 132 -2.06 16.20 -0.25
CA THR A 132 -2.57 17.34 -1.01
C THR A 132 -3.70 18.04 -0.25
N THR A 133 -3.65 19.37 -0.21
CA THR A 133 -4.69 20.20 0.41
C THR A 133 -5.84 20.43 -0.58
N TYR A 134 -7.06 20.24 -0.12
CA TYR A 134 -8.26 20.43 -0.92
C TYR A 134 -9.18 21.49 -0.33
N SER A 135 -10.03 22.07 -1.18
CA SER A 135 -11.14 22.96 -0.81
C SER A 135 -12.44 22.18 -0.65
N SER A 136 -13.35 22.67 0.18
CA SER A 136 -14.67 22.03 0.33
C SER A 136 -15.44 22.02 -0.99
N GLY A 137 -16.08 20.90 -1.29
CA GLY A 137 -16.78 20.66 -2.55
C GLY A 137 -15.88 20.16 -3.69
N THR A 138 -14.59 19.85 -3.40
CA THR A 138 -13.70 19.28 -4.42
C THR A 138 -14.11 17.84 -4.76
N THR A 139 -14.07 17.53 -6.06
CA THR A 139 -14.25 16.17 -6.57
C THR A 139 -12.89 15.54 -6.84
N LEU A 140 -12.64 14.38 -6.21
CA LEU A 140 -11.48 13.53 -6.48
C LEU A 140 -11.87 12.44 -7.48
N SER A 141 -11.01 12.20 -8.46
CA SER A 141 -11.21 11.15 -9.47
C SER A 141 -10.25 9.99 -9.18
N ASN A 142 -10.81 8.83 -8.94
CA ASN A 142 -10.09 7.57 -8.75
C ASN A 142 -10.29 6.67 -9.97
N THR A 143 -9.21 6.32 -10.64
CA THR A 143 -9.24 5.42 -11.81
C THR A 143 -8.87 3.98 -11.46
N GLY A 144 -8.52 3.72 -10.18
CA GLY A 144 -8.18 2.42 -9.64
C GLY A 144 -9.33 1.81 -8.84
N GLU A 145 -9.00 0.97 -7.88
CA GLU A 145 -9.94 0.35 -6.95
C GLU A 145 -10.26 1.31 -5.78
N ASP A 146 -11.28 1.00 -4.99
CA ASP A 146 -11.70 1.78 -3.82
C ASP A 146 -10.52 1.99 -2.85
N ALA A 147 -10.08 3.24 -2.70
CA ALA A 147 -8.91 3.58 -1.91
C ALA A 147 -9.29 4.06 -0.51
N LEU A 148 -8.45 3.71 0.46
CA LEU A 148 -8.61 4.06 1.87
C LEU A 148 -7.68 5.21 2.23
N PRO A 149 -8.16 6.47 2.22
CA PRO A 149 -7.32 7.65 2.41
C PRO A 149 -6.90 7.83 3.86
N ILE A 150 -5.80 8.58 4.03
CA ILE A 150 -5.47 9.25 5.29
C ILE A 150 -5.86 10.72 5.14
N ILE A 151 -6.71 11.23 6.01
CA ILE A 151 -7.23 12.59 5.95
C ILE A 151 -6.83 13.35 7.21
N THR A 152 -6.04 14.40 7.05
CA THR A 152 -5.71 15.34 8.11
C THR A 152 -6.72 16.49 8.08
N VAL A 153 -7.51 16.61 9.14
CA VAL A 153 -8.52 17.66 9.31
C VAL A 153 -7.93 18.78 10.17
N ILE A 154 -7.96 20.00 9.66
CA ILE A 154 -7.43 21.21 10.32
C ILE A 154 -8.58 22.18 10.57
N GLY A 155 -8.63 22.77 11.76
CA GLY A 155 -9.70 23.69 12.14
C GLY A 155 -9.76 23.94 13.63
N SER A 156 -10.91 24.35 14.12
CA SER A 156 -11.14 24.57 15.54
C SER A 156 -12.58 24.20 15.95
N GLY A 157 -12.77 23.80 17.21
CA GLY A 157 -14.11 23.42 17.69
C GLY A 157 -14.62 22.13 17.05
N ASN A 158 -15.88 22.10 16.70
CA ASN A 158 -16.56 20.90 16.14
C ASN A 158 -16.77 21.07 14.64
N GLY A 159 -16.74 19.97 13.89
CA GLY A 159 -17.00 19.97 12.46
C GLY A 159 -17.48 18.62 11.96
N VAL A 160 -17.95 18.62 10.71
CA VAL A 160 -18.36 17.40 10.01
C VAL A 160 -17.62 17.34 8.68
N LEU A 161 -16.92 16.24 8.46
CA LEU A 161 -16.27 15.90 7.20
C LEU A 161 -17.16 14.89 6.47
N THR A 162 -17.46 15.14 5.19
CA THR A 162 -18.21 14.23 4.33
C THR A 162 -17.35 13.83 3.12
N VAL A 163 -17.21 12.53 2.90
CA VAL A 163 -16.46 11.94 1.79
C VAL A 163 -17.35 10.91 1.11
N GLY A 164 -17.88 11.24 -0.06
CA GLY A 164 -18.84 10.38 -0.75
C GLY A 164 -20.05 10.06 0.15
N GLY A 165 -20.25 8.77 0.45
CA GLY A 165 -21.32 8.28 1.32
C GLY A 165 -20.98 8.23 2.82
N SER A 166 -19.75 8.57 3.21
CA SER A 166 -19.27 8.55 4.59
C SER A 166 -19.34 9.95 5.22
N SER A 167 -19.73 10.02 6.50
CA SER A 167 -19.74 11.26 7.29
C SER A 167 -19.04 11.04 8.63
N VAL A 168 -18.07 11.89 8.94
CA VAL A 168 -17.29 11.87 10.18
C VAL A 168 -17.56 13.16 10.95
N SER A 169 -18.29 13.06 12.05
CA SER A 169 -18.48 14.14 13.01
C SER A 169 -17.29 14.21 13.95
N ILE A 170 -16.69 15.37 14.10
CA ILE A 170 -15.49 15.59 14.90
C ILE A 170 -15.80 16.57 16.03
N THR A 171 -15.41 16.22 17.24
CA THR A 171 -15.59 17.05 18.44
C THR A 171 -14.21 17.52 18.94
N GLY A 172 -14.00 18.83 19.00
CA GLY A 172 -12.76 19.41 19.50
C GLY A 172 -11.56 19.11 18.62
N ILE A 173 -11.54 19.66 17.39
CA ILE A 173 -10.46 19.45 16.39
C ILE A 173 -9.09 19.79 16.95
N GLY A 174 -8.96 20.93 17.70
CA GLY A 174 -7.69 21.35 18.28
C GLY A 174 -6.62 21.64 17.20
N ASP A 175 -5.40 21.08 17.39
CA ASP A 175 -4.28 21.26 16.44
C ASP A 175 -4.44 20.44 15.16
N GLY A 176 -5.46 19.60 15.08
CA GLY A 176 -5.80 18.77 13.94
C GLY A 176 -6.02 17.30 14.31
N ILE A 177 -6.85 16.65 13.50
CA ILE A 177 -7.19 15.22 13.63
C ILE A 177 -6.80 14.50 12.33
N ILE A 178 -6.06 13.43 12.46
CA ILE A 178 -5.70 12.51 11.37
C ILE A 178 -6.65 11.33 11.43
N ILE A 179 -7.39 11.10 10.37
CA ILE A 179 -8.31 9.95 10.20
C ILE A 179 -7.64 8.98 9.23
N ASN A 180 -7.32 7.79 9.70
CA ASN A 180 -6.75 6.71 8.88
C ASN A 180 -7.85 5.70 8.56
N SER A 181 -8.26 5.66 7.29
CA SER A 181 -9.34 4.78 6.86
C SER A 181 -8.92 3.31 6.76
N GLU A 182 -7.64 3.01 6.47
CA GLU A 182 -7.13 1.64 6.41
C GLU A 182 -7.12 1.00 7.80
N GLU A 183 -6.66 1.74 8.81
CA GLU A 183 -6.61 1.27 10.21
C GLU A 183 -7.91 1.49 10.98
N GLN A 184 -8.88 2.21 10.38
CA GLN A 184 -10.15 2.59 10.99
C GLN A 184 -9.96 3.28 12.36
N ASN A 185 -9.00 4.19 12.43
CA ASN A 185 -8.70 4.94 13.63
C ASN A 185 -8.54 6.44 13.36
N ALA A 186 -8.51 7.20 14.47
CA ALA A 186 -8.16 8.61 14.45
C ALA A 186 -7.16 8.93 15.55
N GLN A 187 -6.26 9.86 15.22
CA GLN A 187 -5.26 10.40 16.15
C GLN A 187 -5.13 11.90 15.99
N THR A 188 -4.64 12.58 17.02
CA THR A 188 -4.23 13.99 16.91
C THR A 188 -2.98 14.09 16.04
N VAL A 189 -2.67 15.29 15.52
CA VAL A 189 -1.39 15.54 14.83
C VAL A 189 -0.19 15.26 15.74
N GLY A 190 -0.36 15.35 17.06
CA GLY A 190 0.65 14.97 18.06
C GLY A 190 0.80 13.47 18.29
N GLY A 191 -0.01 12.62 17.65
CA GLY A 191 0.05 11.16 17.76
C GLY A 191 -0.81 10.56 18.90
N GLU A 192 -1.58 11.37 19.61
CA GLU A 192 -2.49 10.88 20.67
C GLU A 192 -3.75 10.27 20.06
N ASN A 193 -4.29 9.23 20.70
CA ASN A 193 -5.55 8.60 20.27
C ASN A 193 -6.72 9.61 20.31
N ALA A 194 -7.40 9.76 19.19
CA ALA A 194 -8.57 10.64 19.03
C ALA A 194 -9.85 9.92 18.62
N ASN A 195 -9.90 8.58 18.75
CA ASN A 195 -11.12 7.82 18.42
C ASN A 195 -12.37 8.28 19.20
N GLY A 196 -12.20 8.70 20.43
CA GLY A 196 -13.29 9.26 21.24
C GLY A 196 -13.79 10.64 20.79
N LYS A 197 -13.06 11.31 19.87
CA LYS A 197 -13.44 12.62 19.33
C LYS A 197 -14.17 12.51 17.99
N ILE A 198 -14.25 11.32 17.40
CA ILE A 198 -14.92 11.11 16.10
C ILE A 198 -16.15 10.21 16.26
N SER A 199 -17.18 10.49 15.47
CA SER A 199 -18.34 9.63 15.26
C SER A 199 -18.54 9.43 13.77
N VAL A 200 -18.47 8.18 13.31
CA VAL A 200 -18.49 7.80 11.91
C VAL A 200 -19.84 7.23 11.53
N THR A 201 -20.43 7.73 10.45
CA THR A 201 -21.68 7.24 9.87
C THR A 201 -21.42 6.86 8.41
N GLY A 202 -21.88 5.67 8.01
CA GLY A 202 -21.65 5.14 6.66
C GLY A 202 -20.27 4.51 6.45
N GLY A 203 -19.54 4.19 7.54
CA GLY A 203 -18.18 3.65 7.49
C GLY A 203 -17.10 4.74 7.43
N PHE A 204 -15.84 4.35 7.61
CA PHE A 204 -14.69 5.26 7.41
C PHE A 204 -14.64 5.75 5.96
N PRO A 205 -14.06 6.94 5.71
CA PRO A 205 -13.95 7.52 4.37
C PRO A 205 -13.35 6.57 3.34
N VAL A 206 -14.00 6.44 2.19
CA VAL A 206 -13.54 5.67 1.03
C VAL A 206 -13.55 6.57 -0.19
N LEU A 207 -12.46 6.55 -0.94
CA LEU A 207 -12.39 7.16 -2.25
C LEU A 207 -12.72 6.09 -3.30
N ALA A 208 -14.02 5.97 -3.60
CA ALA A 208 -14.52 4.94 -4.51
C ALA A 208 -13.96 5.10 -5.93
N ASN A 209 -13.97 4.01 -6.70
CA ASN A 209 -13.72 4.08 -8.14
C ASN A 209 -14.65 5.13 -8.79
N GLY A 210 -14.10 5.99 -9.61
CA GLY A 210 -14.82 7.12 -10.23
C GLY A 210 -14.64 8.41 -9.44
N ALA A 211 -15.72 9.17 -9.31
CA ALA A 211 -15.72 10.52 -8.72
C ALA A 211 -16.22 10.48 -7.27
N THR A 212 -15.44 11.00 -6.33
CA THR A 212 -15.82 11.17 -4.93
C THR A 212 -15.75 12.64 -4.54
N ILE A 213 -16.84 13.18 -4.01
CA ILE A 213 -16.90 14.57 -3.52
C ILE A 213 -16.46 14.57 -2.05
N ILE A 214 -15.56 15.50 -1.72
CA ILE A 214 -15.16 15.80 -0.34
C ILE A 214 -15.69 17.18 0.04
N SER A 215 -16.43 17.26 1.15
CA SER A 215 -16.96 18.49 1.68
C SER A 215 -16.92 18.49 3.22
N TRP A 216 -17.01 19.67 3.80
CA TRP A 216 -17.05 19.82 5.25
C TRP A 216 -17.80 21.04 5.69
N SER A 217 -18.16 21.04 6.97
CA SER A 217 -18.86 22.14 7.64
C SER A 217 -18.36 22.32 9.09
N GLY A 218 -18.90 23.34 9.76
CA GLY A 218 -18.54 23.67 11.14
C GLY A 218 -17.16 24.32 11.23
N GLY A 219 -16.37 23.92 12.22
CA GLY A 219 -15.07 24.51 12.52
C GLY A 219 -13.90 24.02 11.65
N ILE A 220 -14.15 23.19 10.62
CA ILE A 220 -13.10 22.70 9.71
C ILE A 220 -12.72 23.83 8.74
N THR A 221 -11.45 24.20 8.70
CA THR A 221 -10.94 25.25 7.82
C THR A 221 -10.27 24.70 6.56
N SER A 222 -9.59 23.57 6.67
CA SER A 222 -8.94 22.89 5.54
C SER A 222 -8.75 21.40 5.84
N ILE A 223 -8.56 20.63 4.79
CA ILE A 223 -8.16 19.24 4.90
C ILE A 223 -6.96 18.96 4.00
N LYS A 224 -6.16 17.98 4.41
CA LYS A 224 -5.12 17.40 3.58
C LYS A 224 -5.40 15.92 3.43
N VAL A 225 -5.22 15.38 2.23
CA VAL A 225 -5.54 14.00 1.91
C VAL A 225 -4.34 13.32 1.28
N ILE A 226 -4.00 12.14 1.81
CA ILE A 226 -3.15 11.13 1.17
C ILE A 226 -4.11 10.07 0.64
N PRO A 227 -4.36 10.01 -0.67
CA PRO A 227 -5.45 9.20 -1.19
C PRO A 227 -5.18 7.70 -1.23
N ASN A 228 -3.92 7.26 -1.18
CA ASN A 228 -3.51 5.85 -1.24
C ASN A 228 -4.08 5.12 -2.48
N TRP A 229 -4.06 5.78 -3.67
CA TRP A 229 -4.54 5.19 -4.91
C TRP A 229 -3.87 3.85 -5.21
N TRP A 230 -4.66 2.86 -5.58
CA TRP A 230 -4.15 1.54 -5.92
C TRP A 230 -4.96 0.85 -7.03
N THR A 231 -4.37 -0.19 -7.62
CA THR A 231 -4.98 -1.11 -8.58
C THR A 231 -4.49 -2.53 -8.34
N LEU A 232 -5.10 -3.50 -8.98
CA LEU A 232 -4.62 -4.88 -9.04
C LEU A 232 -3.53 -5.07 -10.07
#